data_d47cae8b984ab1e50a2cf582c8387c5c
#
_entry.id   d47cae8b984ab1e50a2cf582c8387c5c
#
_cell.length_a   1.000
_cell.length_b   1.000
_cell.length_c   1.000
_cell.angle_alpha   90.00
_cell.angle_beta   90.00
_cell.angle_gamma   90.00
#
_symmetry.space_group_name_H-M   'P 1'
#
loop_
_entity.id
_entity.type
_entity.pdbx_description
1 polymer ?
#
loop_
_entity_poly.entity_id
_entity_poly.type
_entity_poly.pdbx_seq_one_letter_code
_entity_poly.pdbx_strand_id
1 'polypeptide(L)'
;MLSLYNALNGTNYNNTEDIRITTLDDVIYMKMKNDISILLDSNMVLWEQQSSINPNMPARGLMYYANLLSQYIKTERYGIYNKKLIPIPTPQYVVFYNGTEEYEARVKLRLSDAFINKDDSGDFEWTAMVYNLNTGKNDELLERCRPLKEYMIFINKVREYSDDKGVDIKTAITKAIDYCIEENIMREFLIKHKAEVFSVCITEFDEKIYEAELREEAREEGHEEGLKEGREGERAKNILTMVSILRGLGLDDSTIAQQISEKFELTPLEIDRYFDKSLKD
;
A
#
# COMPACT_ATOMS: atom_id res chain seq x y z
N MET A 1 8.09 16.81 -15.19
CA MET A 1 6.97 17.26 -14.35
C MET A 1 5.85 17.92 -15.17
N LEU A 2 6.15 18.96 -15.97
CA LEU A 2 5.11 19.67 -16.74
C LEU A 2 4.34 18.78 -17.72
N SER A 3 5.02 17.89 -18.43
CA SER A 3 4.38 16.91 -19.34
C SER A 3 3.43 15.96 -18.61
N LEU A 4 3.79 15.55 -17.38
CA LEU A 4 2.94 14.69 -16.56
C LEU A 4 1.71 15.44 -16.06
N TYR A 5 1.89 16.68 -15.57
CA TYR A 5 0.76 17.53 -15.18
C TYR A 5 -0.21 17.76 -16.34
N ASN A 6 0.33 18.11 -17.52
CA ASN A 6 -0.48 18.30 -18.72
C ASN A 6 -1.23 17.05 -19.15
N ALA A 7 -0.57 15.89 -19.08
CA ALA A 7 -1.19 14.61 -19.43
C ALA A 7 -2.34 14.22 -18.50
N LEU A 8 -2.20 14.48 -17.19
CA LEU A 8 -3.22 14.19 -16.20
C LEU A 8 -4.41 15.14 -16.28
N ASN A 9 -4.15 16.44 -16.50
CA ASN A 9 -5.16 17.49 -16.42
C ASN A 9 -5.69 17.97 -17.78
N GLY A 10 -5.18 17.44 -18.88
CA GLY A 10 -5.59 17.86 -20.23
C GLY A 10 -5.18 19.29 -20.59
N THR A 11 -4.10 19.78 -19.98
CA THR A 11 -3.56 21.14 -20.17
C THR A 11 -2.35 21.17 -21.11
N ASN A 12 -1.88 22.35 -21.48
CA ASN A 12 -0.71 22.54 -22.38
C ASN A 12 0.21 23.65 -21.83
N TYR A 13 0.57 23.58 -20.56
CA TYR A 13 1.57 24.48 -20.02
C TYR A 13 2.94 24.22 -20.64
N ASN A 14 3.65 25.30 -21.04
CA ASN A 14 4.94 25.20 -21.73
C ASN A 14 6.08 25.86 -20.94
N ASN A 15 5.78 26.66 -19.92
CA ASN A 15 6.78 27.35 -19.14
C ASN A 15 7.10 26.56 -17.87
N THR A 16 8.31 26.01 -17.78
CA THR A 16 8.78 25.26 -16.62
C THR A 16 9.06 26.15 -15.40
N GLU A 17 9.23 27.46 -15.57
CA GLU A 17 9.46 28.40 -14.47
C GLU A 17 8.21 28.61 -13.60
N ASP A 18 7.02 28.28 -14.14
CA ASP A 18 5.75 28.35 -13.40
C ASP A 18 5.61 27.23 -12.36
N ILE A 19 6.48 26.22 -12.43
CA ILE A 19 6.49 25.10 -11.47
C ILE A 19 7.35 25.46 -10.26
N ARG A 20 6.74 25.46 -9.09
CA ARG A 20 7.47 25.48 -7.81
C ARG A 20 7.47 24.06 -7.24
N ILE A 21 8.65 23.46 -7.11
CA ILE A 21 8.81 22.17 -6.43
C ILE A 21 8.66 22.43 -4.92
N THR A 22 7.78 21.67 -4.27
CA THR A 22 7.45 21.83 -2.84
C THR A 22 7.69 20.52 -2.07
N THR A 23 8.43 19.58 -2.65
CA THR A 23 8.77 18.30 -2.01
C THR A 23 9.38 18.53 -0.63
N LEU A 24 8.93 17.76 0.36
CA LEU A 24 9.40 17.86 1.73
C LEU A 24 10.81 17.27 1.84
N ASP A 25 11.80 18.15 2.08
CA ASP A 25 13.13 17.71 2.50
C ASP A 25 13.06 17.32 3.98
N ASP A 26 13.44 16.09 4.30
CA ASP A 26 13.63 15.55 5.65
C ASP A 26 12.54 15.87 6.70
N VAL A 27 11.39 15.24 6.60
CA VAL A 27 10.56 15.05 7.81
C VAL A 27 11.03 13.76 8.49
N ILE A 28 11.90 13.91 9.50
CA ILE A 28 12.50 12.83 10.29
C ILE A 28 11.46 12.00 11.08
N TYR A 29 10.22 12.45 11.16
CA TYR A 29 9.15 11.75 11.84
C TYR A 29 8.47 10.74 10.88
N MET A 30 8.78 9.46 11.04
CA MET A 30 8.17 8.30 10.40
C MET A 30 8.51 8.02 8.92
N LYS A 31 9.68 8.44 8.40
CA LYS A 31 10.08 8.16 6.98
C LYS A 31 9.03 8.55 5.93
N MET A 32 8.19 9.54 6.23
CA MET A 32 7.11 9.98 5.35
C MET A 32 7.65 11.00 4.35
N LYS A 33 8.18 10.51 3.24
CA LYS A 33 8.47 11.32 2.05
C LYS A 33 7.39 11.03 1.02
N ASN A 34 6.76 12.08 0.48
CA ASN A 34 6.06 11.94 -0.78
C ASN A 34 7.07 12.03 -1.92
N ASP A 35 6.88 11.28 -2.99
CA ASP A 35 7.86 11.21 -4.06
C ASP A 35 8.09 12.58 -4.71
N ILE A 36 7.02 13.27 -5.12
CA ILE A 36 7.11 14.62 -5.70
C ILE A 36 5.88 15.43 -5.33
N SER A 37 6.10 16.67 -4.91
CA SER A 37 5.05 17.68 -4.83
C SER A 37 5.42 18.94 -5.59
N ILE A 38 4.42 19.51 -6.26
CA ILE A 38 4.58 20.75 -7.05
C ILE A 38 3.42 21.70 -6.78
N LEU A 39 3.75 23.01 -6.88
CA LEU A 39 2.75 24.06 -6.97
C LEU A 39 2.76 24.60 -8.40
N LEU A 40 1.62 24.50 -9.09
CA LEU A 40 1.44 24.99 -10.44
C LEU A 40 0.03 25.56 -10.59
N ASP A 41 -0.09 26.78 -11.09
CA ASP A 41 -1.36 27.43 -11.39
C ASP A 41 -2.39 27.31 -10.24
N SER A 42 -1.95 27.65 -9.02
CA SER A 42 -2.76 27.55 -7.80
C SER A 42 -3.24 26.12 -7.44
N ASN A 43 -2.63 25.09 -8.02
CA ASN A 43 -2.82 23.71 -7.63
C ASN A 43 -1.61 23.20 -6.86
N MET A 44 -1.83 22.54 -5.73
CA MET A 44 -0.81 21.81 -4.98
C MET A 44 -0.99 20.32 -5.28
N VAL A 45 -0.11 19.80 -6.13
CA VAL A 45 -0.20 18.44 -6.63
C VAL A 45 0.82 17.57 -5.93
N LEU A 46 0.37 16.45 -5.40
CA LEU A 46 1.19 15.39 -4.80
C LEU A 46 1.16 14.19 -5.73
N TRP A 47 2.33 13.72 -6.13
CA TRP A 47 2.52 12.49 -6.89
C TRP A 47 3.31 11.50 -6.05
N GLU A 48 2.82 10.28 -5.98
CA GLU A 48 3.47 9.21 -5.25
C GLU A 48 3.48 7.94 -6.09
N GLN A 49 4.60 7.23 -6.10
CA GLN A 49 4.70 5.92 -6.73
C GLN A 49 4.49 4.82 -5.69
N GLN A 50 3.77 3.77 -6.07
CA GLN A 50 3.54 2.59 -5.25
C GLN A 50 3.71 1.32 -6.06
N SER A 51 4.44 0.36 -5.51
CA SER A 51 4.58 -0.99 -6.08
C SER A 51 3.69 -2.02 -5.39
N SER A 52 3.02 -1.65 -4.31
CA SER A 52 2.07 -2.47 -3.58
C SER A 52 0.70 -1.79 -3.51
N ILE A 53 -0.36 -2.58 -3.40
CA ILE A 53 -1.72 -2.06 -3.22
C ILE A 53 -1.87 -1.63 -1.76
N ASN A 54 -2.07 -0.34 -1.53
CA ASN A 54 -2.19 0.23 -0.20
C ASN A 54 -3.47 1.05 -0.04
N PRO A 55 -4.47 0.57 0.73
CA PRO A 55 -5.73 1.29 0.94
C PRO A 55 -5.58 2.54 1.80
N ASN A 56 -4.46 2.71 2.52
CA ASN A 56 -4.23 3.84 3.42
C ASN A 56 -3.67 5.09 2.71
N MET A 57 -3.57 5.06 1.36
CA MET A 57 -3.06 6.21 0.60
C MET A 57 -3.81 7.52 0.90
N PRO A 58 -5.14 7.57 1.07
CA PRO A 58 -5.81 8.83 1.43
C PRO A 58 -5.30 9.41 2.75
N ALA A 59 -5.12 8.59 3.79
CA ALA A 59 -4.61 9.06 5.08
C ALA A 59 -3.17 9.61 4.95
N ARG A 60 -2.29 8.89 4.22
CA ARG A 60 -0.91 9.34 3.95
C ARG A 60 -0.89 10.67 3.20
N GLY A 61 -1.65 10.77 2.11
CA GLY A 61 -1.71 11.99 1.30
C GLY A 61 -2.26 13.19 2.06
N LEU A 62 -3.24 13.00 2.95
CA LEU A 62 -3.74 14.07 3.82
C LEU A 62 -2.64 14.61 4.75
N MET A 63 -1.86 13.73 5.35
CA MET A 63 -0.73 14.12 6.22
C MET A 63 0.33 14.89 5.44
N TYR A 64 0.68 14.45 4.23
CA TYR A 64 1.62 15.17 3.36
C TYR A 64 1.08 16.53 2.97
N TYR A 65 -0.18 16.60 2.52
CA TYR A 65 -0.82 17.86 2.15
C TYR A 65 -0.86 18.86 3.31
N ALA A 66 -1.22 18.41 4.52
CA ALA A 66 -1.25 19.27 5.70
C ALA A 66 0.12 19.90 5.98
N ASN A 67 1.20 19.15 5.84
CA ASN A 67 2.56 19.65 6.00
C ASN A 67 2.92 20.68 4.91
N LEU A 68 2.65 20.36 3.65
CA LEU A 68 2.89 21.27 2.51
C LEU A 68 2.08 22.56 2.62
N LEU A 69 0.81 22.45 3.02
CA LEU A 69 -0.06 23.59 3.25
C LEU A 69 0.47 24.48 4.38
N SER A 70 0.94 23.87 5.47
CA SER A 70 1.56 24.60 6.58
C SER A 70 2.80 25.39 6.13
N GLN A 71 3.65 24.79 5.30
CA GLN A 71 4.82 25.47 4.72
C GLN A 71 4.40 26.59 3.76
N TYR A 72 3.40 26.34 2.89
CA TYR A 72 2.87 27.34 1.99
C TYR A 72 2.36 28.57 2.74
N ILE A 73 1.53 28.36 3.78
CA ILE A 73 0.99 29.46 4.61
C ILE A 73 2.12 30.28 5.24
N LYS A 74 3.19 29.63 5.73
CA LYS A 74 4.36 30.32 6.31
C LYS A 74 5.11 31.12 5.24
N THR A 75 5.35 30.52 4.08
CA THR A 75 6.10 31.15 2.98
C THR A 75 5.38 32.39 2.44
N GLU A 76 4.07 32.26 2.23
CA GLU A 76 3.22 33.36 1.76
C GLU A 76 2.88 34.37 2.89
N ARG A 77 3.33 34.10 4.12
CA ARG A 77 3.10 34.95 5.32
C ARG A 77 1.62 35.21 5.62
N TYR A 78 0.77 34.21 5.34
CA TYR A 78 -0.65 34.32 5.63
C TYR A 78 -0.94 34.17 7.12
N GLY A 79 -1.80 35.06 7.65
CA GLY A 79 -2.27 35.02 9.04
C GLY A 79 -3.52 34.12 9.16
N ILE A 80 -3.34 32.84 9.44
CA ILE A 80 -4.45 31.86 9.54
C ILE A 80 -5.50 32.22 10.62
N TYR A 81 -5.09 32.98 11.63
CA TYR A 81 -5.98 33.42 12.72
C TYR A 81 -6.64 34.80 12.45
N ASN A 82 -6.35 35.40 11.31
CA ASN A 82 -6.97 36.67 10.93
C ASN A 82 -8.40 36.44 10.45
N LYS A 83 -9.22 37.51 10.52
CA LYS A 83 -10.62 37.46 10.05
C LYS A 83 -10.75 37.37 8.52
N LYS A 84 -9.68 37.65 7.78
CA LYS A 84 -9.67 37.61 6.32
C LYS A 84 -9.43 36.18 5.84
N LEU A 85 -10.29 35.72 4.91
CA LEU A 85 -10.08 34.44 4.23
C LEU A 85 -8.77 34.47 3.45
N ILE A 86 -7.92 33.46 3.68
CA ILE A 86 -6.66 33.29 2.95
C ILE A 86 -6.87 32.38 1.74
N PRO A 87 -6.27 32.67 0.59
CA PRO A 87 -6.28 31.76 -0.55
C PRO A 87 -5.32 30.61 -0.28
N ILE A 88 -5.78 29.39 -0.54
CA ILE A 88 -4.96 28.18 -0.47
C ILE A 88 -5.01 27.45 -1.81
N PRO A 89 -3.91 26.76 -2.21
CA PRO A 89 -3.88 26.00 -3.44
C PRO A 89 -4.88 24.86 -3.42
N THR A 90 -5.49 24.58 -4.57
CA THR A 90 -6.37 23.42 -4.73
C THR A 90 -5.56 22.14 -4.63
N PRO A 91 -5.91 21.20 -3.74
CA PRO A 91 -5.16 19.97 -3.58
C PRO A 91 -5.49 18.96 -4.69
N GLN A 92 -4.45 18.26 -5.15
CA GLN A 92 -4.59 17.10 -6.03
C GLN A 92 -3.63 16.01 -5.56
N TYR A 93 -4.13 14.82 -5.28
CA TYR A 93 -3.30 13.69 -4.88
C TYR A 93 -3.46 12.52 -5.85
N VAL A 94 -2.35 12.14 -6.48
CA VAL A 94 -2.29 11.09 -7.49
C VAL A 94 -1.25 10.06 -7.10
N VAL A 95 -1.63 8.81 -7.18
CA VAL A 95 -0.77 7.65 -6.92
C VAL A 95 -0.58 6.88 -8.21
N PHE A 96 0.66 6.59 -8.56
CA PHE A 96 1.02 5.76 -9.70
C PHE A 96 1.37 4.36 -9.21
N TYR A 97 0.53 3.40 -9.57
CA TYR A 97 0.77 2.00 -9.26
C TYR A 97 1.50 1.32 -10.41
N ASN A 98 2.62 0.69 -10.09
CA ASN A 98 3.40 -0.11 -11.02
C ASN A 98 3.75 -1.50 -10.47
N GLY A 99 3.01 -1.99 -9.46
CA GLY A 99 3.23 -3.31 -8.86
C GLY A 99 2.86 -4.47 -9.80
N THR A 100 3.07 -5.69 -9.33
CA THR A 100 2.80 -6.91 -10.09
C THR A 100 1.44 -7.54 -9.77
N GLU A 101 0.80 -7.12 -8.67
CA GLU A 101 -0.54 -7.59 -8.31
C GLU A 101 -1.59 -7.06 -9.29
N GLU A 102 -2.62 -7.85 -9.59
CA GLU A 102 -3.73 -7.41 -10.45
C GLU A 102 -4.47 -6.25 -9.81
N TYR A 103 -4.58 -5.14 -10.52
CA TYR A 103 -5.25 -3.94 -10.05
C TYR A 103 -5.99 -3.24 -11.19
N GLU A 104 -7.10 -2.59 -10.88
CA GLU A 104 -7.88 -1.87 -11.87
C GLU A 104 -7.07 -0.73 -12.52
N ALA A 105 -7.48 -0.30 -13.72
CA ALA A 105 -6.79 0.78 -14.43
C ALA A 105 -6.79 2.09 -13.64
N ARG A 106 -7.93 2.43 -13.02
CA ARG A 106 -8.09 3.64 -12.19
C ARG A 106 -8.92 3.32 -10.96
N VAL A 107 -8.42 3.69 -9.79
CA VAL A 107 -9.12 3.52 -8.52
C VAL A 107 -9.15 4.84 -7.77
N LYS A 108 -10.31 5.21 -7.27
CA LYS A 108 -10.48 6.36 -6.37
C LYS A 108 -10.60 5.85 -4.95
N LEU A 109 -9.54 5.99 -4.17
CA LEU A 109 -9.54 5.68 -2.74
C LEU A 109 -10.08 6.87 -1.97
N ARG A 110 -10.89 6.60 -0.95
CA ARG A 110 -11.54 7.61 -0.11
C ARG A 110 -11.08 7.49 1.33
N LEU A 111 -10.86 8.60 1.99
CA LEU A 111 -10.52 8.62 3.40
C LEU A 111 -11.70 8.14 4.27
N SER A 112 -12.92 8.45 3.86
CA SER A 112 -14.14 8.02 4.57
C SER A 112 -14.31 6.50 4.65
N ASP A 113 -13.68 5.73 3.75
CA ASP A 113 -13.69 4.27 3.82
C ASP A 113 -12.98 3.73 5.06
N ALA A 114 -12.05 4.52 5.65
CA ALA A 114 -11.30 4.18 6.87
C ALA A 114 -11.97 4.69 8.16
N PHE A 115 -13.09 5.38 8.09
CA PHE A 115 -13.75 5.89 9.30
C PHE A 115 -14.34 4.74 10.12
N ILE A 116 -14.05 4.74 11.43
CA ILE A 116 -14.58 3.76 12.38
C ILE A 116 -16.11 3.82 12.41
N ASN A 117 -16.65 5.04 12.50
CA ASN A 117 -18.07 5.29 12.32
C ASN A 117 -18.31 5.81 10.92
N LYS A 118 -19.12 5.12 10.14
CA LYS A 118 -19.47 5.54 8.79
C LYS A 118 -20.16 6.90 8.82
N ASP A 119 -19.70 7.80 7.98
CA ASP A 119 -20.26 9.13 7.79
C ASP A 119 -20.52 9.36 6.29
N ASP A 120 -21.79 9.40 5.94
CA ASP A 120 -22.27 9.59 4.57
C ASP A 120 -22.62 11.07 4.28
N SER A 121 -22.35 12.00 5.22
CA SER A 121 -22.62 13.43 5.04
C SER A 121 -21.81 14.04 3.89
N GLY A 122 -20.59 13.54 3.69
CA GLY A 122 -19.64 14.10 2.74
C GLY A 122 -19.01 15.44 3.18
N ASP A 123 -19.22 15.84 4.43
CA ASP A 123 -18.70 17.09 4.98
C ASP A 123 -17.17 17.12 5.04
N PHE A 124 -16.55 15.94 5.19
CA PHE A 124 -15.12 15.81 5.11
C PHE A 124 -14.72 14.61 4.24
N GLU A 125 -14.08 14.90 3.11
CA GLU A 125 -13.54 13.86 2.24
C GLU A 125 -12.15 14.26 1.71
N TRP A 126 -11.25 13.30 1.72
CA TRP A 126 -9.97 13.38 1.05
C TRP A 126 -9.78 12.14 0.19
N THR A 127 -9.32 12.30 -1.03
CA THR A 127 -9.22 11.19 -1.98
C THR A 127 -7.85 11.07 -2.59
N ALA A 128 -7.42 9.83 -2.86
CA ALA A 128 -6.29 9.52 -3.70
C ALA A 128 -6.77 8.91 -5.02
N MET A 129 -6.34 9.46 -6.15
CA MET A 129 -6.60 8.87 -7.46
C MET A 129 -5.42 7.98 -7.85
N VAL A 130 -5.65 6.68 -7.92
CA VAL A 130 -4.65 5.71 -8.32
C VAL A 130 -4.74 5.44 -9.82
N TYR A 131 -3.59 5.53 -10.50
CA TYR A 131 -3.44 5.15 -11.92
C TYR A 131 -2.51 3.95 -12.00
N ASN A 132 -3.01 2.83 -12.51
CA ASN A 132 -2.21 1.66 -12.80
C ASN A 132 -1.44 1.87 -14.11
N LEU A 133 -0.11 1.90 -14.03
CA LEU A 133 0.78 2.16 -15.17
C LEU A 133 1.18 0.91 -15.95
N ASN A 134 0.73 -0.26 -15.52
CA ASN A 134 1.06 -1.50 -16.21
C ASN A 134 0.42 -1.54 -17.60
N THR A 135 1.02 -2.32 -18.50
CA THR A 135 0.60 -2.46 -19.89
C THR A 135 -0.89 -2.73 -20.04
N GLY A 136 -1.56 -2.01 -20.92
CA GLY A 136 -3.00 -2.16 -21.19
C GLY A 136 -3.95 -1.51 -20.19
N LYS A 137 -3.44 -0.74 -19.20
CA LYS A 137 -4.29 -0.12 -18.17
C LYS A 137 -4.52 1.39 -18.40
N ASN A 138 -3.50 2.20 -18.56
CA ASN A 138 -3.59 3.64 -18.82
C ASN A 138 -2.68 4.06 -19.99
N ASP A 139 -2.75 3.34 -21.09
CA ASP A 139 -1.88 3.57 -22.26
C ASP A 139 -2.03 5.00 -22.81
N GLU A 140 -3.25 5.57 -22.79
CA GLU A 140 -3.48 6.97 -23.21
C GLU A 140 -2.67 7.97 -22.37
N LEU A 141 -2.56 7.77 -21.05
CA LEU A 141 -1.74 8.60 -20.18
C LEU A 141 -0.26 8.48 -20.52
N LEU A 142 0.19 7.24 -20.75
CA LEU A 142 1.58 6.96 -21.14
C LEU A 142 1.92 7.59 -22.50
N GLU A 143 1.02 7.50 -23.48
CA GLU A 143 1.23 8.15 -24.79
C GLU A 143 1.30 9.68 -24.70
N ARG A 144 0.55 10.28 -23.79
CA ARG A 144 0.56 11.74 -23.56
C ARG A 144 1.74 12.21 -22.71
N CYS A 145 2.41 11.31 -21.98
CA CYS A 145 3.55 11.63 -21.14
C CYS A 145 4.75 10.73 -21.47
N ARG A 146 5.52 11.12 -22.50
CA ARG A 146 6.69 10.38 -22.94
C ARG A 146 7.67 9.99 -21.81
N PRO A 147 8.05 10.87 -20.85
CA PRO A 147 8.95 10.47 -19.77
C PRO A 147 8.37 9.36 -18.89
N LEU A 148 7.06 9.36 -18.63
CA LEU A 148 6.40 8.30 -17.84
C LEU A 148 6.37 6.99 -18.62
N LYS A 149 6.09 7.04 -19.93
CA LYS A 149 6.14 5.88 -20.83
C LYS A 149 7.54 5.25 -20.86
N GLU A 150 8.58 6.06 -21.05
CA GLU A 150 9.97 5.61 -21.09
C GLU A 150 10.40 4.99 -19.75
N TYR A 151 9.98 5.58 -18.63
CA TYR A 151 10.20 5.00 -17.31
C TYR A 151 9.54 3.62 -17.15
N MET A 152 8.30 3.45 -17.60
CA MET A 152 7.63 2.15 -17.55
C MET A 152 8.28 1.09 -18.45
N ILE A 153 8.81 1.49 -19.61
CA ILE A 153 9.59 0.57 -20.45
C ILE A 153 10.83 0.09 -19.70
N PHE A 154 11.56 1.01 -19.04
CA PHE A 154 12.73 0.67 -18.26
C PHE A 154 12.39 -0.31 -17.11
N ILE A 155 11.35 -0.02 -16.30
CA ILE A 155 10.92 -0.89 -15.21
C ILE A 155 10.50 -2.28 -15.71
N ASN A 156 9.77 -2.35 -16.82
CA ASN A 156 9.36 -3.62 -17.42
C ASN A 156 10.57 -4.43 -17.93
N LYS A 157 11.61 -3.76 -18.44
CA LYS A 157 12.85 -4.43 -18.83
C LYS A 157 13.65 -4.95 -17.63
N VAL A 158 13.68 -4.22 -16.51
CA VAL A 158 14.29 -4.74 -15.28
C VAL A 158 13.57 -6.01 -14.83
N ARG A 159 12.25 -6.03 -14.84
CA ARG A 159 11.45 -7.22 -14.48
C ARG A 159 11.70 -8.39 -15.42
N GLU A 160 11.62 -8.15 -16.74
CA GLU A 160 11.87 -9.17 -17.75
C GLU A 160 13.23 -9.85 -17.54
N TYR A 161 14.29 -9.07 -17.29
CA TYR A 161 15.62 -9.63 -17.04
C TYR A 161 15.77 -10.27 -15.65
N SER A 162 14.98 -9.86 -14.66
CA SER A 162 14.98 -10.46 -13.32
C SER A 162 14.26 -11.81 -13.29
N ASP A 163 13.30 -12.02 -14.18
CA ASP A 163 12.57 -13.29 -14.30
C ASP A 163 13.42 -14.41 -14.94
N ASP A 164 14.55 -14.06 -15.59
CA ASP A 164 15.46 -15.02 -16.16
C ASP A 164 16.21 -15.80 -15.04
N LYS A 165 16.08 -17.13 -15.02
CA LYS A 165 16.71 -17.99 -14.02
C LYS A 165 18.23 -17.77 -13.96
N GLY A 166 18.71 -17.33 -12.79
CA GLY A 166 20.13 -17.15 -12.50
C GLY A 166 20.68 -15.75 -12.79
N VAL A 167 19.83 -14.80 -13.15
CA VAL A 167 20.21 -13.40 -13.26
C VAL A 167 19.90 -12.70 -11.92
N ASP A 168 20.94 -12.18 -11.28
CA ASP A 168 20.77 -11.35 -10.08
C ASP A 168 20.23 -9.97 -10.45
N ILE A 169 19.59 -9.30 -9.49
CA ILE A 169 18.93 -8.01 -9.71
C ILE A 169 19.89 -6.93 -10.22
N LYS A 170 21.14 -6.93 -9.78
CA LYS A 170 22.14 -5.95 -10.24
C LYS A 170 22.46 -6.12 -11.72
N THR A 171 22.58 -7.36 -12.15
CA THR A 171 22.76 -7.71 -13.57
C THR A 171 21.53 -7.37 -14.39
N ALA A 172 20.32 -7.62 -13.88
CA ALA A 172 19.07 -7.26 -14.55
C ALA A 172 18.94 -5.74 -14.75
N ILE A 173 19.19 -4.94 -13.72
CA ILE A 173 19.19 -3.47 -13.79
C ILE A 173 20.23 -2.98 -14.81
N THR A 174 21.45 -3.54 -14.78
CA THR A 174 22.51 -3.14 -15.73
C THR A 174 22.09 -3.40 -17.16
N LYS A 175 21.57 -4.59 -17.46
CA LYS A 175 21.07 -4.95 -18.80
C LYS A 175 19.93 -4.04 -19.25
N ALA A 176 19.00 -3.71 -18.35
CA ALA A 176 17.89 -2.81 -18.65
C ALA A 176 18.36 -1.39 -18.99
N ILE A 177 19.34 -0.87 -18.21
CA ILE A 177 19.97 0.44 -18.51
C ILE A 177 20.62 0.41 -19.88
N ASP A 178 21.45 -0.59 -20.16
CA ASP A 178 22.18 -0.68 -21.44
C ASP A 178 21.19 -0.83 -22.61
N TYR A 179 20.16 -1.67 -22.50
CA TYR A 179 19.08 -1.77 -23.48
C TYR A 179 18.40 -0.41 -23.74
N CYS A 180 18.01 0.31 -22.69
CA CYS A 180 17.33 1.59 -22.84
C CYS A 180 18.25 2.65 -23.50
N ILE A 181 19.55 2.62 -23.23
CA ILE A 181 20.52 3.49 -23.88
C ILE A 181 20.64 3.15 -25.37
N GLU A 182 20.70 1.88 -25.74
CA GLU A 182 20.76 1.42 -27.14
C GLU A 182 19.52 1.80 -27.93
N GLU A 183 18.34 1.58 -27.36
CA GLU A 183 17.03 1.88 -27.97
C GLU A 183 16.62 3.37 -27.88
N ASN A 184 17.51 4.24 -27.42
CA ASN A 184 17.25 5.69 -27.26
C ASN A 184 16.07 6.02 -26.32
N ILE A 185 15.87 5.19 -25.31
CA ILE A 185 14.85 5.35 -24.24
C ILE A 185 15.54 5.98 -23.04
N MET A 186 15.10 7.17 -22.60
CA MET A 186 15.76 7.95 -21.52
C MET A 186 17.28 8.10 -21.70
N ARG A 187 17.81 7.97 -22.89
CA ARG A 187 19.25 7.82 -23.19
C ARG A 187 20.12 8.87 -22.51
N GLU A 188 19.84 10.15 -22.73
CA GLU A 188 20.64 11.24 -22.19
C GLU A 188 20.63 11.23 -20.65
N PHE A 189 19.47 10.96 -20.08
CA PHE A 189 19.29 10.85 -18.63
C PHE A 189 20.07 9.68 -18.04
N LEU A 190 19.94 8.49 -18.65
CA LEU A 190 20.62 7.28 -18.17
C LEU A 190 22.15 7.39 -18.32
N ILE A 191 22.67 7.98 -19.41
CA ILE A 191 24.12 8.21 -19.55
C ILE A 191 24.63 9.12 -18.43
N LYS A 192 23.89 10.19 -18.14
CA LYS A 192 24.30 11.20 -17.14
C LYS A 192 24.17 10.70 -15.70
N HIS A 193 23.16 9.90 -15.41
CA HIS A 193 22.76 9.51 -14.04
C HIS A 193 22.82 7.99 -13.82
N LYS A 194 23.61 7.24 -14.61
CA LYS A 194 23.67 5.76 -14.57
C LYS A 194 23.85 5.21 -13.14
N ALA A 195 24.81 5.76 -12.38
CA ALA A 195 25.11 5.29 -11.04
C ALA A 195 23.98 5.59 -10.02
N GLU A 196 23.34 6.74 -10.14
CA GLU A 196 22.22 7.14 -9.28
C GLU A 196 21.00 6.27 -9.56
N VAL A 197 20.63 6.08 -10.82
CA VAL A 197 19.52 5.20 -11.24
C VAL A 197 19.75 3.78 -10.76
N PHE A 198 20.96 3.25 -10.95
CA PHE A 198 21.33 1.92 -10.48
C PHE A 198 21.14 1.78 -8.96
N SER A 199 21.65 2.75 -8.17
CA SER A 199 21.51 2.74 -6.72
C SER A 199 20.07 2.81 -6.24
N VAL A 200 19.26 3.69 -6.84
CA VAL A 200 17.82 3.82 -6.50
C VAL A 200 17.06 2.55 -6.84
N CYS A 201 17.30 1.99 -8.03
CA CYS A 201 16.64 0.74 -8.44
C CYS A 201 16.98 -0.43 -7.53
N ILE A 202 18.25 -0.59 -7.11
CA ILE A 202 18.61 -1.64 -6.16
C ILE A 202 17.81 -1.48 -4.87
N THR A 203 17.78 -0.28 -4.29
CA THR A 203 17.05 -0.03 -3.05
C THR A 203 15.56 -0.34 -3.17
N GLU A 204 14.92 0.09 -4.27
CA GLU A 204 13.51 -0.19 -4.52
C GLU A 204 13.21 -1.69 -4.69
N PHE A 205 14.07 -2.41 -5.38
CA PHE A 205 13.88 -3.86 -5.59
C PHE A 205 14.24 -4.66 -4.35
N ASP A 206 15.27 -4.29 -3.58
CA ASP A 206 15.60 -4.94 -2.31
C ASP A 206 14.49 -4.74 -1.27
N GLU A 207 13.90 -3.54 -1.17
CA GLU A 207 12.74 -3.28 -0.31
C GLU A 207 11.54 -4.14 -0.72
N LYS A 208 11.29 -4.32 -2.03
CA LYS A 208 10.20 -5.17 -2.53
C LYS A 208 10.41 -6.64 -2.21
N ILE A 209 11.63 -7.14 -2.36
CA ILE A 209 11.97 -8.53 -2.00
C ILE A 209 11.73 -8.74 -0.51
N TYR A 210 12.25 -7.84 0.33
CA TYR A 210 12.06 -7.90 1.78
C TYR A 210 10.59 -7.81 2.20
N GLU A 211 9.80 -6.91 1.60
CA GLU A 211 8.37 -6.83 1.85
C GLU A 211 7.61 -8.09 1.40
N ALA A 212 8.01 -8.70 0.30
CA ALA A 212 7.40 -9.95 -0.17
C ALA A 212 7.72 -11.12 0.76
N GLU A 213 8.95 -11.22 1.25
CA GLU A 213 9.37 -12.22 2.22
C GLU A 213 8.60 -12.06 3.54
N LEU A 214 8.50 -10.84 4.09
CA LEU A 214 7.72 -10.56 5.30
C LEU A 214 6.23 -10.90 5.15
N ARG A 215 5.64 -10.68 3.97
CA ARG A 215 4.24 -11.04 3.72
C ARG A 215 4.03 -12.53 3.66
N GLU A 216 4.96 -13.26 3.07
CA GLU A 216 4.87 -14.73 3.00
C GLU A 216 5.04 -15.35 4.38
N GLU A 217 6.02 -14.88 5.18
CA GLU A 217 6.17 -15.28 6.58
C GLU A 217 4.89 -15.03 7.40
N ALA A 218 4.33 -13.82 7.33
CA ALA A 218 3.10 -13.48 8.04
C ALA A 218 1.90 -14.31 7.57
N ARG A 219 1.85 -14.69 6.29
CA ARG A 219 0.82 -15.56 5.73
C ARG A 219 0.96 -17.00 6.23
N GLU A 220 2.19 -17.51 6.29
CA GLU A 220 2.48 -18.84 6.81
C GLU A 220 2.14 -18.92 8.32
N GLU A 221 2.58 -17.94 9.10
CA GLU A 221 2.24 -17.84 10.53
C GLU A 221 0.71 -17.79 10.75
N GLY A 222 0.01 -16.92 10.03
CA GLY A 222 -1.45 -16.80 10.12
C GLY A 222 -2.17 -18.10 9.68
N HIS A 223 -1.63 -18.81 8.71
CA HIS A 223 -2.17 -20.10 8.29
C HIS A 223 -1.97 -21.18 9.37
N GLU A 224 -0.78 -21.25 9.98
CA GLU A 224 -0.49 -22.19 11.07
C GLU A 224 -1.35 -21.90 12.31
N GLU A 225 -1.49 -20.62 12.67
CA GLU A 225 -2.32 -20.19 13.79
C GLU A 225 -3.81 -20.52 13.54
N GLY A 226 -4.33 -20.24 12.35
CA GLY A 226 -5.70 -20.61 11.96
C GLY A 226 -5.96 -22.10 11.96
N LEU A 227 -4.99 -22.92 11.53
CA LEU A 227 -5.08 -24.37 11.61
C LEU A 227 -5.10 -24.88 13.06
N LYS A 228 -4.30 -24.26 13.94
CA LYS A 228 -4.26 -24.58 15.37
C LYS A 228 -5.57 -24.24 16.05
N GLU A 229 -6.05 -23.01 15.85
CA GLU A 229 -7.35 -22.55 16.40
C GLU A 229 -8.51 -23.44 15.87
N GLY A 230 -8.52 -23.77 14.59
CA GLY A 230 -9.50 -24.65 13.98
C GLY A 230 -9.54 -26.05 14.64
N ARG A 231 -8.36 -26.65 14.87
CA ARG A 231 -8.24 -27.95 15.56
C ARG A 231 -8.68 -27.87 17.01
N GLU A 232 -8.31 -26.83 17.71
CA GLU A 232 -8.72 -26.61 19.13
C GLU A 232 -10.23 -26.39 19.23
N GLY A 233 -10.81 -25.60 18.33
CA GLY A 233 -12.24 -25.36 18.23
C GLY A 233 -13.04 -26.64 17.93
N GLU A 234 -12.59 -27.44 16.98
CA GLU A 234 -13.20 -28.72 16.63
C GLU A 234 -13.10 -29.74 17.77
N ARG A 235 -11.93 -29.80 18.43
CA ARG A 235 -11.73 -30.62 19.64
C ARG A 235 -12.70 -30.22 20.75
N ALA A 236 -12.82 -28.92 21.03
CA ALA A 236 -13.74 -28.41 22.05
C ALA A 236 -15.21 -28.76 21.73
N LYS A 237 -15.63 -28.60 20.47
CA LYS A 237 -16.97 -28.98 20.01
C LYS A 237 -17.25 -30.46 20.18
N ASN A 238 -16.28 -31.31 19.84
CA ASN A 238 -16.42 -32.77 19.98
C ASN A 238 -16.55 -33.18 21.46
N ILE A 239 -15.79 -32.56 22.38
CA ILE A 239 -15.88 -32.78 23.82
C ILE A 239 -17.28 -32.40 24.35
N LEU A 240 -17.76 -31.18 24.03
CA LEU A 240 -19.09 -30.71 24.44
C LEU A 240 -20.21 -31.60 23.92
N THR A 241 -20.11 -32.04 22.65
CA THR A 241 -21.08 -32.97 22.05
C THR A 241 -21.08 -34.31 22.81
N MET A 242 -19.92 -34.84 23.17
CA MET A 242 -19.82 -36.10 23.91
C MET A 242 -20.39 -35.95 25.32
N VAL A 243 -20.10 -34.85 26.04
CA VAL A 243 -20.72 -34.55 27.34
C VAL A 243 -22.24 -34.56 27.23
N SER A 244 -22.79 -33.85 26.24
CA SER A 244 -24.25 -33.77 26.03
C SER A 244 -24.89 -35.16 25.76
N ILE A 245 -24.25 -35.95 24.90
CA ILE A 245 -24.74 -37.31 24.60
C ILE A 245 -24.73 -38.19 25.84
N LEU A 246 -23.65 -38.21 26.63
CA LEU A 246 -23.50 -39.04 27.80
C LEU A 246 -24.48 -38.64 28.93
N ARG A 247 -24.73 -37.34 29.10
CA ARG A 247 -25.81 -36.86 29.99
C ARG A 247 -27.18 -37.28 29.53
N GLY A 248 -27.44 -37.21 28.21
CA GLY A 248 -28.70 -37.71 27.61
C GLY A 248 -28.95 -39.20 27.84
N LEU A 249 -27.89 -39.98 28.01
CA LEU A 249 -27.94 -41.39 28.35
C LEU A 249 -28.11 -41.67 29.86
N GLY A 250 -28.15 -40.61 30.72
CA GLY A 250 -28.38 -40.73 32.13
C GLY A 250 -27.15 -41.07 32.97
N LEU A 251 -25.92 -40.90 32.43
CA LEU A 251 -24.70 -41.07 33.21
C LEU A 251 -24.50 -39.86 34.17
N ASP A 252 -23.92 -40.15 35.32
CA ASP A 252 -23.53 -39.09 36.25
C ASP A 252 -22.27 -38.33 35.81
N ASP A 253 -22.13 -37.11 36.29
CA ASP A 253 -21.02 -36.21 35.86
C ASP A 253 -19.64 -36.76 36.24
N SER A 254 -19.49 -37.57 37.28
CA SER A 254 -18.23 -38.25 37.63
C SER A 254 -17.83 -39.29 36.60
N THR A 255 -18.76 -40.09 36.16
CA THR A 255 -18.54 -41.10 35.10
C THR A 255 -18.26 -40.46 33.77
N ILE A 256 -18.96 -39.37 33.43
CA ILE A 256 -18.72 -38.57 32.22
C ILE A 256 -17.31 -37.97 32.22
N ALA A 257 -16.91 -37.35 33.36
CA ALA A 257 -15.59 -36.76 33.52
C ALA A 257 -14.46 -37.75 33.29
N GLN A 258 -14.60 -38.97 33.82
CA GLN A 258 -13.63 -40.05 33.62
C GLN A 258 -13.53 -40.45 32.13
N GLN A 259 -14.65 -40.63 31.44
CA GLN A 259 -14.67 -41.05 30.06
C GLN A 259 -14.09 -40.00 29.10
N ILE A 260 -14.42 -38.72 29.32
CA ILE A 260 -13.86 -37.66 28.49
C ILE A 260 -12.37 -37.41 28.77
N SER A 261 -11.95 -37.55 30.08
CA SER A 261 -10.54 -37.49 30.45
C SER A 261 -9.70 -38.52 29.72
N GLU A 262 -10.14 -39.81 29.77
CA GLU A 262 -9.42 -40.89 29.11
C GLU A 262 -9.38 -40.74 27.58
N LYS A 263 -10.49 -40.31 26.96
CA LYS A 263 -10.58 -40.20 25.51
C LYS A 263 -9.86 -39.02 24.91
N PHE A 264 -9.87 -37.89 25.58
CA PHE A 264 -9.31 -36.60 25.10
C PHE A 264 -8.05 -36.18 25.84
N GLU A 265 -7.54 -37.03 26.75
CA GLU A 265 -6.32 -36.76 27.54
C GLU A 265 -6.40 -35.39 28.27
N LEU A 266 -7.54 -35.13 28.96
CA LEU A 266 -7.80 -33.86 29.62
C LEU A 266 -7.38 -33.90 31.10
N THR A 267 -6.82 -32.79 31.54
CA THR A 267 -6.58 -32.55 32.99
C THR A 267 -7.89 -32.25 33.74
N PRO A 268 -7.96 -32.46 35.06
CA PRO A 268 -9.15 -32.13 35.84
C PRO A 268 -9.63 -30.68 35.67
N LEU A 269 -8.71 -29.74 35.59
CA LEU A 269 -9.00 -28.32 35.36
C LEU A 269 -9.64 -28.02 34.00
N GLU A 270 -9.25 -28.75 32.97
CA GLU A 270 -9.84 -28.62 31.64
C GLU A 270 -11.23 -29.23 31.58
N ILE A 271 -11.46 -30.32 32.26
CA ILE A 271 -12.76 -30.96 32.40
C ILE A 271 -13.77 -30.01 33.00
N ASP A 272 -13.45 -29.37 34.14
CA ASP A 272 -14.33 -28.42 34.82
C ASP A 272 -14.78 -27.28 33.87
N ARG A 273 -13.91 -26.78 33.04
CA ARG A 273 -14.24 -25.74 32.02
C ARG A 273 -15.30 -26.19 31.00
N TYR A 274 -15.28 -27.46 30.61
CA TYR A 274 -16.29 -28.00 29.70
C TYR A 274 -17.62 -28.27 30.36
N PHE A 275 -17.62 -28.66 31.62
CA PHE A 275 -18.85 -28.83 32.41
C PHE A 275 -19.54 -27.49 32.68
N ASP A 276 -18.81 -26.44 33.02
CA ASP A 276 -19.34 -25.10 33.23
C ASP A 276 -19.97 -24.49 31.96
N LYS A 277 -19.36 -24.74 30.79
CA LYS A 277 -19.91 -24.32 29.50
C LYS A 277 -21.16 -25.10 29.11
N SER A 278 -21.22 -26.39 29.36
CA SER A 278 -22.36 -27.24 29.01
C SER A 278 -23.62 -27.03 29.88
N LEU A 279 -23.53 -26.18 30.92
CA LEU A 279 -24.67 -25.77 31.73
C LEU A 279 -25.29 -24.43 31.26
N LYS A 280 -24.69 -23.76 30.29
CA LYS A 280 -25.12 -22.44 29.79
C LYS A 280 -25.80 -22.47 28.42
N ASP A 281 -25.77 -23.62 27.75
CA ASP A 281 -26.53 -23.93 26.54
C ASP A 281 -27.71 -24.87 26.86
#